data_ef03f5424b975c1e101daf080c7a3c4c
#
_entry.id   ef03f5424b975c1e101daf080c7a3c4c
#
_cell.length_a   1.000
_cell.length_b   1.000
_cell.length_c   1.000
_cell.angle_alpha   90.00
_cell.angle_beta   90.00
_cell.angle_gamma   90.00
#
_symmetry.space_group_name_H-M   'P 1'
#
loop_
_entity.id
_entity.type
_entity.pdbx_description
1 polymer ?
#
loop_
_entity_poly.entity_id
_entity_poly.type
_entity_poly.pdbx_seq_one_letter_code
_entity_poly.pdbx_strand_id
1 'polypeptide(L)'
;MKIQTHQFGELDFGEDLILDFPSGLFGFEQLKKFVLIKIGEELFYWLNSVEQPEIAFPLFGIGMIDENYPTEKDGEAFGIVTLNGDPMQITINLKAPVYINQNEKLGFQKIIDKESYPVNYHLFVE
;
A
#
# COMPACT_ATOMS: atom_id res chain seq x y z
N MET A 1 -7.61 -18.89 6.36
CA MET A 1 -7.18 -18.09 7.51
C MET A 1 -8.16 -16.94 7.75
N LYS A 2 -8.50 -16.70 9.00
CA LYS A 2 -9.44 -15.64 9.35
C LYS A 2 -8.77 -14.60 10.22
N ILE A 3 -9.01 -13.31 9.91
CA ILE A 3 -8.56 -12.20 10.74
C ILE A 3 -9.70 -11.23 10.96
N GLN A 4 -9.67 -10.52 12.07
CA GLN A 4 -10.64 -9.50 12.39
C GLN A 4 -10.02 -8.14 12.11
N THR A 5 -10.49 -7.47 11.06
CA THR A 5 -9.93 -6.19 10.63
C THR A 5 -10.76 -5.02 11.13
N HIS A 6 -10.13 -3.86 11.23
CA HIS A 6 -10.82 -2.64 11.60
C HIS A 6 -11.68 -2.12 10.44
N GLN A 7 -11.19 -2.23 9.21
CA GLN A 7 -11.87 -1.68 8.04
C GLN A 7 -12.97 -2.57 7.49
N PHE A 8 -12.78 -3.89 7.52
CA PHE A 8 -13.64 -4.82 6.79
C PHE A 8 -14.29 -5.88 7.67
N GLY A 9 -14.13 -5.77 9.00
CA GLY A 9 -14.60 -6.80 9.91
C GLY A 9 -13.83 -8.10 9.71
N GLU A 10 -14.53 -9.23 9.78
CA GLU A 10 -13.90 -10.54 9.60
C GLU A 10 -13.57 -10.78 8.13
N LEU A 11 -12.31 -11.13 7.86
CA LEU A 11 -11.86 -11.54 6.54
C LEU A 11 -11.37 -12.98 6.59
N ASP A 12 -11.79 -13.77 5.61
CA ASP A 12 -11.32 -15.13 5.42
C ASP A 12 -10.62 -15.22 4.06
N PHE A 13 -9.37 -15.65 4.07
CA PHE A 13 -8.56 -15.74 2.85
C PHE A 13 -7.61 -16.93 2.92
N GLY A 14 -7.17 -17.41 1.74
CA GLY A 14 -6.16 -18.46 1.67
C GLY A 14 -4.79 -17.94 2.07
N GLU A 15 -4.00 -18.78 2.73
CA GLU A 15 -2.64 -18.42 3.13
C GLU A 15 -1.74 -18.09 1.93
N ASP A 16 -2.10 -18.58 0.75
CA ASP A 16 -1.39 -18.27 -0.50
C ASP A 16 -1.50 -16.81 -0.92
N LEU A 17 -2.39 -16.03 -0.30
CA LEU A 17 -2.53 -14.61 -0.57
C LEU A 17 -1.65 -13.74 0.33
N ILE A 18 -1.01 -14.32 1.32
CA ILE A 18 -0.16 -13.56 2.25
C ILE A 18 1.10 -13.08 1.54
N LEU A 19 1.37 -11.79 1.69
CA LEU A 19 2.57 -11.15 1.18
C LEU A 19 3.61 -11.05 2.29
N ASP A 20 4.85 -11.39 1.97
CA ASP A 20 5.97 -11.27 2.89
C ASP A 20 6.69 -9.94 2.66
N PHE A 21 6.88 -9.18 3.74
CA PHE A 21 7.66 -7.95 3.75
C PHE A 21 8.84 -8.18 4.70
N PRO A 22 9.95 -8.76 4.23
CA PRO A 22 11.06 -9.15 5.12
C PRO A 22 11.60 -8.01 5.99
N SER A 23 11.56 -6.78 5.48
CA SER A 23 12.00 -5.60 6.24
C SER A 23 10.84 -4.79 6.81
N GLY A 24 9.60 -5.25 6.64
CA GLY A 24 8.42 -4.51 7.06
C GLY A 24 8.22 -3.22 6.28
N LEU A 25 7.51 -2.28 6.88
CA LEU A 25 7.32 -0.93 6.35
C LEU A 25 7.98 0.07 7.31
N PHE A 26 8.34 1.25 6.80
CA PHE A 26 8.95 2.29 7.63
C PHE A 26 8.01 2.65 8.77
N GLY A 27 8.51 2.55 10.00
CA GLY A 27 7.73 2.75 11.22
C GLY A 27 7.00 1.50 11.70
N PHE A 28 6.98 0.44 10.90
CA PHE A 28 6.28 -0.81 11.22
C PHE A 28 7.15 -2.01 10.85
N GLU A 29 8.43 -1.94 11.18
CA GLU A 29 9.42 -2.96 10.78
C GLU A 29 9.14 -4.33 11.37
N GLN A 30 8.39 -4.41 12.47
CA GLN A 30 8.03 -5.66 13.11
C GLN A 30 6.90 -6.41 12.38
N LEU A 31 6.15 -5.72 11.52
CA LEU A 31 5.06 -6.35 10.76
C LEU A 31 5.61 -6.89 9.45
N LYS A 32 5.54 -8.21 9.28
CA LYS A 32 6.16 -8.89 8.14
C LYS A 32 5.16 -9.53 7.18
N LYS A 33 3.91 -9.68 7.59
CA LYS A 33 2.90 -10.39 6.82
C LYS A 33 1.68 -9.51 6.59
N PHE A 34 1.29 -9.38 5.32
CA PHE A 34 0.18 -8.54 4.92
C PHE A 34 -0.68 -9.25 3.88
N VAL A 35 -1.92 -8.80 3.72
CA VAL A 35 -2.75 -9.14 2.57
C VAL A 35 -3.16 -7.86 1.86
N LEU A 36 -3.21 -7.93 0.53
CA LEU A 36 -3.64 -6.80 -0.29
C LEU A 36 -5.11 -6.99 -0.63
N ILE A 37 -5.93 -6.02 -0.27
CA ILE A 37 -7.38 -6.10 -0.39
C ILE A 37 -7.87 -4.99 -1.31
N LYS A 38 -8.72 -5.35 -2.27
CA LYS A 38 -9.47 -4.38 -3.05
C LYS A 38 -10.91 -4.84 -3.13
N ILE A 39 -11.83 -3.99 -2.72
CA ILE A 39 -13.25 -4.33 -2.70
C ILE A 39 -13.94 -3.68 -3.89
N GLY A 40 -14.47 -4.52 -4.80
CA GLY A 40 -15.20 -4.06 -5.97
C GLY A 40 -14.38 -3.10 -6.82
N GLU A 41 -14.99 -1.96 -7.15
CA GLU A 41 -14.37 -0.93 -7.97
C GLU A 41 -13.85 0.24 -7.13
N GLU A 42 -13.62 0.04 -5.85
CA GLU A 42 -13.07 1.10 -5.01
C GLU A 42 -11.72 1.58 -5.53
N LEU A 43 -11.47 2.86 -5.31
CA LEU A 43 -10.28 3.53 -5.82
C LEU A 43 -9.00 3.02 -5.16
N PHE A 44 -9.06 2.70 -3.87
CA PHE A 44 -7.88 2.34 -3.11
C PHE A 44 -7.79 0.85 -2.85
N TYR A 45 -6.53 0.36 -2.81
CA TYR A 45 -6.22 -0.94 -2.23
C TYR A 45 -5.97 -0.74 -0.75
N TRP A 46 -6.07 -1.82 0.02
CA TRP A 46 -5.76 -1.80 1.44
C TRP A 46 -4.73 -2.88 1.72
N LEU A 47 -3.59 -2.48 2.28
CA LEU A 47 -2.56 -3.41 2.71
C LEU A 47 -2.77 -3.65 4.20
N ASN A 48 -3.37 -4.78 4.54
CA ASN A 48 -3.79 -5.10 5.89
C ASN A 48 -2.80 -6.05 6.56
N SER A 49 -2.36 -5.70 7.75
CA SER A 49 -1.47 -6.57 8.52
C SER A 49 -2.19 -7.84 8.95
N VAL A 50 -1.52 -8.98 8.82
CA VAL A 50 -2.02 -10.27 9.31
C VAL A 50 -1.71 -10.43 10.80
N GLU A 51 -0.57 -9.91 11.24
CA GLU A 51 -0.10 -10.03 12.62
C GLU A 51 -0.82 -9.08 13.57
N GLN A 52 -1.14 -7.86 13.09
CA GLN A 52 -1.95 -6.89 13.82
C GLN A 52 -3.09 -6.44 12.89
N PRO A 53 -4.17 -7.21 12.82
CA PRO A 53 -5.22 -6.98 11.80
C PRO A 53 -5.95 -5.65 11.89
N GLU A 54 -5.83 -4.94 13.01
CA GLU A 54 -6.38 -3.59 13.15
C GLU A 54 -5.59 -2.54 12.36
N ILE A 55 -4.38 -2.91 11.88
CA ILE A 55 -3.53 -2.00 11.13
C ILE A 55 -3.68 -2.27 9.63
N ALA A 56 -4.01 -1.22 8.87
CA ALA A 56 -4.15 -1.30 7.43
C ALA A 56 -3.72 0.04 6.81
N PHE A 57 -3.13 -0.04 5.62
CA PHE A 57 -2.65 1.13 4.89
C PHE A 57 -3.40 1.26 3.57
N PRO A 58 -4.05 2.41 3.32
CA PRO A 58 -4.65 2.62 2.00
C PRO A 58 -3.55 2.90 0.98
N LEU A 59 -3.61 2.22 -0.15
CA LEU A 59 -2.63 2.32 -1.22
C LEU A 59 -3.30 2.74 -2.52
N PHE A 60 -2.53 3.43 -3.35
CA PHE A 60 -2.95 3.78 -4.71
C PHE A 60 -1.81 3.48 -5.67
N GLY A 61 -2.12 2.91 -6.84
CA GLY A 61 -1.10 2.58 -7.84
C GLY A 61 -0.46 3.83 -8.41
N ILE A 62 0.84 4.01 -8.19
CA ILE A 62 1.54 5.22 -8.63
C ILE A 62 1.59 5.31 -10.16
N GLY A 63 1.59 4.18 -10.86
CA GLY A 63 1.55 4.18 -12.32
C GLY A 63 0.35 4.92 -12.91
N MET A 64 -0.73 5.07 -12.15
CA MET A 64 -1.90 5.84 -12.57
C MET A 64 -1.65 7.35 -12.52
N ILE A 65 -0.65 7.78 -11.75
CA ILE A 65 -0.28 9.19 -11.60
C ILE A 65 0.87 9.52 -12.57
N ASP A 66 1.87 8.65 -12.62
CA ASP A 66 3.09 8.85 -13.41
C ASP A 66 3.55 7.52 -13.97
N GLU A 67 3.30 7.30 -15.26
CA GLU A 67 3.69 6.05 -15.93
C GLU A 67 5.20 5.86 -16.00
N ASN A 68 5.97 6.92 -15.78
CA ASN A 68 7.44 6.89 -15.80
C ASN A 68 8.04 6.75 -14.39
N TYR A 69 7.20 6.49 -13.38
CA TYR A 69 7.69 6.31 -12.03
C TYR A 69 8.68 5.14 -11.95
N PRO A 70 9.76 5.25 -11.15
CA PRO A 70 10.74 4.17 -11.06
C PRO A 70 10.11 2.82 -10.75
N THR A 71 10.43 1.82 -11.58
CA THR A 71 9.89 0.47 -11.41
C THR A 71 10.94 -0.43 -10.78
N GLU A 72 10.46 -1.51 -10.17
CA GLU A 72 11.30 -2.58 -9.67
C GLU A 72 10.89 -3.87 -10.38
N LYS A 73 11.81 -4.83 -10.41
CA LYS A 73 11.62 -6.08 -11.14
C LYS A 73 10.33 -6.78 -10.74
N ASP A 74 9.40 -6.87 -11.69
CA ASP A 74 8.11 -7.55 -11.53
C ASP A 74 7.24 -7.02 -10.37
N GLY A 75 7.60 -5.86 -9.82
CA GLY A 75 6.84 -5.25 -8.73
C GLY A 75 6.03 -4.06 -9.21
N GLU A 76 4.84 -3.93 -8.68
CA GLU A 76 4.01 -2.75 -8.92
C GLU A 76 4.23 -1.73 -7.80
N ALA A 77 4.37 -0.44 -8.17
CA ALA A 77 4.62 0.62 -7.20
C ALA A 77 3.30 1.19 -6.67
N PHE A 78 3.17 1.23 -5.36
CA PHE A 78 2.02 1.84 -4.67
C PHE A 78 2.50 2.95 -3.76
N GLY A 79 1.70 4.00 -3.63
CA GLY A 79 1.92 5.02 -2.62
C GLY A 79 0.94 4.85 -1.47
N ILE A 80 1.42 5.08 -0.25
CA ILE A 80 0.56 5.10 0.92
C ILE A 80 -0.22 6.41 0.90
N VAL A 81 -1.53 6.31 1.07
CA VAL A 81 -2.46 7.44 1.00
C VAL A 81 -2.78 7.93 2.40
N THR A 82 -2.77 9.25 2.59
CA THR A 82 -3.29 9.87 3.80
C THR A 82 -4.71 10.36 3.50
N LEU A 83 -5.68 9.68 4.11
CA LEU A 83 -7.09 9.99 3.90
C LEU A 83 -7.50 11.25 4.65
N ASN A 84 -8.52 11.93 4.13
CA ASN A 84 -9.05 13.14 4.74
C ASN A 84 -10.54 13.24 4.35
N GLY A 85 -11.36 13.79 5.22
CA GLY A 85 -12.77 14.02 4.92
C GLY A 85 -12.98 14.98 3.74
N ASP A 86 -12.03 15.88 3.52
CA ASP A 86 -12.00 16.75 2.35
C ASP A 86 -11.13 16.09 1.27
N PRO A 87 -11.73 15.67 0.13
CA PRO A 87 -10.94 15.00 -0.92
C PRO A 87 -9.75 15.81 -1.43
N MET A 88 -9.85 17.15 -1.40
CA MET A 88 -8.76 18.01 -1.85
C MET A 88 -7.55 17.98 -0.92
N GLN A 89 -7.70 17.39 0.27
CA GLN A 89 -6.62 17.23 1.24
C GLN A 89 -6.07 15.81 1.29
N ILE A 90 -6.60 14.90 0.48
CA ILE A 90 -6.08 13.54 0.39
C ILE A 90 -4.75 13.58 -0.36
N THR A 91 -3.72 13.00 0.25
CA THR A 91 -2.37 12.99 -0.32
C THR A 91 -1.84 11.58 -0.45
N ILE A 92 -0.86 11.42 -1.33
CA ILE A 92 -0.17 10.15 -1.53
C ILE A 92 1.33 10.37 -1.39
N ASN A 93 1.99 9.41 -0.76
CA ASN A 93 3.44 9.46 -0.56
C ASN A 93 4.14 8.90 -1.80
N LEU A 94 4.73 9.78 -2.60
CA LEU A 94 5.49 9.38 -3.79
C LEU A 94 6.97 9.19 -3.48
N LYS A 95 7.44 9.60 -2.30
CA LYS A 95 8.83 9.51 -1.92
C LYS A 95 9.22 8.15 -1.37
N ALA A 96 8.27 7.48 -0.71
CA ALA A 96 8.54 6.19 -0.07
C ALA A 96 7.55 5.13 -0.59
N PRO A 97 7.68 4.72 -1.85
CA PRO A 97 6.75 3.77 -2.45
C PRO A 97 6.86 2.38 -1.83
N VAL A 98 5.74 1.68 -1.88
CA VAL A 98 5.63 0.27 -1.52
C VAL A 98 5.59 -0.52 -2.81
N TYR A 99 6.56 -1.38 -3.04
CA TYR A 99 6.60 -2.25 -4.22
C TYR A 99 6.06 -3.63 -3.84
N ILE A 100 5.15 -4.14 -4.64
CA ILE A 100 4.51 -5.43 -4.38
C ILE A 100 4.61 -6.30 -5.63
N ASN A 101 5.20 -7.49 -5.47
CA ASN A 101 5.22 -8.54 -6.47
C ASN A 101 4.23 -9.61 -6.04
N GLN A 102 3.06 -9.62 -6.66
CA GLN A 102 1.99 -10.55 -6.28
C GLN A 102 2.27 -12.00 -6.71
N ASN A 103 3.11 -12.19 -7.73
CA ASN A 103 3.45 -13.53 -8.19
C ASN A 103 4.37 -14.24 -7.19
N GLU A 104 5.36 -13.52 -6.67
CA GLU A 104 6.30 -14.07 -5.70
C GLU A 104 5.88 -13.85 -4.25
N LYS A 105 4.77 -13.12 -4.04
CA LYS A 105 4.24 -12.79 -2.71
C LYS A 105 5.25 -12.04 -1.85
N LEU A 106 5.94 -11.07 -2.46
CA LEU A 106 6.94 -10.27 -1.80
C LEU A 106 6.64 -8.79 -1.92
N GLY A 107 7.00 -8.04 -0.90
CA GLY A 107 6.89 -6.59 -0.92
C GLY A 107 8.03 -5.94 -0.15
N PHE A 108 8.26 -4.68 -0.46
CA PHE A 108 9.26 -3.87 0.25
C PHE A 108 8.96 -2.40 0.03
N GLN A 109 9.50 -1.57 0.90
CA GLN A 109 9.40 -0.12 0.80
C GLN A 109 10.79 0.47 0.70
N LYS A 110 10.96 1.53 -0.09
CA LYS A 110 12.25 2.22 -0.18
C LYS A 110 12.01 3.72 -0.37
N ILE A 111 13.10 4.49 -0.31
CA ILE A 111 13.09 5.94 -0.52
C ILE A 111 13.51 6.23 -1.96
N ILE A 112 12.73 7.04 -2.65
CA ILE A 112 13.11 7.61 -3.96
C ILE A 112 13.50 9.06 -3.70
N ASP A 113 14.79 9.33 -3.81
CA ASP A 113 15.34 10.65 -3.48
C ASP A 113 15.32 11.57 -4.70
N LYS A 114 14.10 12.05 -5.03
CA LYS A 114 13.88 13.01 -6.10
C LYS A 114 12.90 14.07 -5.64
N GLU A 115 13.19 15.32 -5.93
CA GLU A 115 12.34 16.45 -5.53
C GLU A 115 10.94 16.38 -6.15
N SER A 116 10.82 15.78 -7.33
CA SER A 116 9.52 15.63 -8.00
C SER A 116 8.60 14.65 -7.33
N TYR A 117 9.08 13.87 -6.35
CA TYR A 117 8.28 12.85 -5.65
C TYR A 117 8.18 13.18 -4.16
N PRO A 118 7.21 14.05 -3.78
CA PRO A 118 7.03 14.44 -2.39
C PRO A 118 6.29 13.39 -1.58
N VAL A 119 6.35 13.53 -0.25
CA VAL A 119 5.60 12.66 0.68
C VAL A 119 4.10 12.96 0.70
N ASN A 120 3.70 14.14 0.20
CA ASN A 120 2.33 14.65 0.32
C ASN A 120 1.79 15.20 -0.99
N TYR A 121 1.92 14.41 -2.05
CA TYR A 121 1.37 14.77 -3.35
C TYR A 121 -0.15 14.74 -3.29
N HIS A 122 -0.80 15.82 -3.68
CA HIS A 122 -2.27 15.89 -3.68
C HIS A 122 -2.85 14.98 -4.76
N LEU A 123 -3.67 14.02 -4.34
CA LEU A 123 -4.19 13.00 -5.26
C LEU A 123 -5.31 13.53 -6.14
N PHE A 124 -6.12 14.45 -5.60
CA PHE A 124 -7.22 15.05 -6.33
C PHE A 124 -6.99 16.55 -6.50
N VAL A 125 -7.20 17.02 -7.74
CA VAL A 125 -7.08 18.44 -8.07
C VAL A 125 -8.34 18.87 -8.84
N GLU A 126 -8.67 20.16 -8.73
CA GLU A 126 -9.80 20.70 -9.49
C GLU A 126 -9.41 20.95 -10.94
#